data_01a456e5b49d2a1035f686a37d5f9ebf
#
_entry.id   01a456e5b49d2a1035f686a37d5f9ebf
#
_cell.length_a   1.000
_cell.length_b   1.000
_cell.length_c   1.000
_cell.angle_alpha   90.00
_cell.angle_beta   90.00
_cell.angle_gamma   90.00
#
_symmetry.space_group_name_H-M   'P 1'
#
loop_
_entity.id
_entity.type
_entity.pdbx_description
1 polymer ?
#
loop_
_entity_poly.entity_id
_entity_poly.type
_entity_poly.pdbx_seq_one_letter_code
_entity_poly.pdbx_strand_id
1 'polypeptide(L)'
;RFYLRFYSERIGMAGCHVHDPSAIAYVIDPALFTLRKGPVRVITEGPAIGHTLQKFDDTRHPHDEWADCPAQQVGVAVRDQALLALYRDTLVAWGKDC
;
A
#
# COMPACT_ATOMS: atom_id res chain seq x y z
N ARG A 1 15.75 3.34 -13.91
CA ARG A 1 15.48 4.26 -15.06
C ARG A 1 14.16 3.99 -15.75
N PHE A 2 13.76 2.70 -15.91
CA PHE A 2 12.49 2.35 -16.57
C PHE A 2 11.29 3.00 -15.88
N TYR A 3 11.18 2.89 -14.55
CA TYR A 3 10.03 3.42 -13.83
C TYR A 3 9.98 4.95 -13.86
N LEU A 4 11.12 5.62 -13.74
CA LEU A 4 11.17 7.07 -13.85
C LEU A 4 10.68 7.55 -15.21
N ARG A 5 11.11 6.88 -16.26
CA ARG A 5 10.71 7.21 -17.63
C ARG A 5 9.22 6.92 -17.85
N PHE A 6 8.75 5.76 -17.38
CA PHE A 6 7.35 5.39 -17.50
C PHE A 6 6.42 6.40 -16.83
N TYR A 7 6.72 6.78 -15.58
CA TYR A 7 5.88 7.75 -14.87
C TYR A 7 5.96 9.14 -15.48
N SER A 8 7.10 9.54 -15.98
CA SER A 8 7.25 10.84 -16.68
C SER A 8 6.46 10.89 -17.98
N GLU A 9 6.55 9.86 -18.81
CA GLU A 9 5.94 9.83 -20.14
C GLU A 9 4.45 9.49 -20.11
N ARG A 10 4.01 8.62 -19.18
CA ARG A 10 2.66 8.11 -19.15
C ARG A 10 1.73 8.79 -18.16
N ILE A 11 2.28 9.24 -17.05
CA ILE A 11 1.49 9.78 -15.94
C ILE A 11 1.80 11.27 -15.72
N GLY A 12 2.90 11.78 -16.29
CA GLY A 12 3.32 13.16 -16.13
C GLY A 12 3.93 13.46 -14.77
N MET A 13 4.44 12.46 -14.10
CA MET A 13 5.05 12.57 -12.77
C MET A 13 6.57 12.76 -12.89
N ALA A 14 7.13 13.69 -12.13
CA ALA A 14 8.57 13.95 -12.09
C ALA A 14 9.37 12.97 -11.22
N GLY A 15 8.79 11.85 -10.88
CA GLY A 15 9.42 10.78 -10.10
C GLY A 15 8.68 9.49 -10.33
N CYS A 16 8.80 8.56 -9.40
CA CYS A 16 8.06 7.31 -9.46
C CYS A 16 7.61 6.89 -8.07
N HIS A 17 6.57 6.04 -8.01
CA HIS A 17 6.16 5.44 -6.76
C HIS A 17 7.11 4.32 -6.37
N VAL A 18 7.56 4.32 -5.12
CA VAL A 18 8.38 3.26 -4.53
C VAL A 18 7.47 2.44 -3.63
N HIS A 19 6.69 1.53 -4.21
CA HIS A 19 5.64 0.81 -3.49
C HIS A 19 6.02 -0.61 -3.09
N ASP A 20 6.79 -1.32 -3.90
CA ASP A 20 7.14 -2.71 -3.62
C ASP A 20 7.91 -2.90 -2.31
N PRO A 21 8.94 -2.08 -1.98
CA PRO A 21 9.65 -2.22 -0.71
C PRO A 21 8.82 -1.85 0.52
N SER A 22 7.64 -1.25 0.34
CA SER A 22 6.79 -0.82 1.45
C SER A 22 6.36 -1.98 2.34
N ALA A 23 6.13 -3.16 1.78
CA ALA A 23 5.76 -4.34 2.55
C ALA A 23 6.87 -4.75 3.53
N ILE A 24 8.11 -4.70 3.08
CA ILE A 24 9.26 -5.01 3.93
C ILE A 24 9.48 -3.91 4.97
N ALA A 25 9.29 -2.65 4.59
CA ALA A 25 9.38 -1.53 5.52
C ALA A 25 8.35 -1.64 6.64
N TYR A 26 7.16 -2.11 6.35
CA TYR A 26 6.15 -2.37 7.37
C TYR A 26 6.60 -3.42 8.38
N VAL A 27 7.25 -4.48 7.92
CA VAL A 27 7.79 -5.53 8.81
C VAL A 27 8.90 -4.97 9.70
N ILE A 28 9.74 -4.08 9.16
CA ILE A 28 10.85 -3.49 9.90
C ILE A 28 10.34 -2.46 10.91
N ASP A 29 9.43 -1.57 10.49
CA ASP A 29 8.92 -0.49 11.33
C ASP A 29 7.43 -0.23 11.05
N PRO A 30 6.54 -0.98 11.70
CA PRO A 30 5.10 -0.81 11.52
C PRO A 30 4.57 0.59 11.87
N ALA A 31 5.29 1.33 12.73
CA ALA A 31 4.89 2.66 13.16
C ALA A 31 4.91 3.70 12.03
N LEU A 32 5.56 3.39 10.90
CA LEU A 32 5.54 4.25 9.72
C LEU A 32 4.18 4.31 9.04
N PHE A 33 3.30 3.36 9.32
CA PHE A 33 2.03 3.19 8.62
C PHE A 33 0.85 3.41 9.55
N THR A 34 -0.19 4.04 9.03
CA THR A 34 -1.49 4.10 9.68
C THR A 34 -2.37 3.01 9.05
N LEU A 35 -2.90 2.15 9.88
CA LEU A 35 -3.71 1.02 9.43
C LEU A 35 -5.18 1.22 9.79
N ARG A 36 -6.03 0.65 8.97
CA ARG A 36 -7.47 0.62 9.22
C ARG A 36 -7.96 -0.82 9.14
N LYS A 37 -8.63 -1.28 10.20
CA LYS A 37 -9.14 -2.64 10.28
C LYS A 37 -10.55 -2.73 9.74
N GLY A 38 -10.80 -3.74 8.93
CA GLY A 38 -12.14 -4.01 8.40
C GLY A 38 -12.10 -5.13 7.37
N PRO A 39 -13.27 -5.68 7.03
CA PRO A 39 -13.34 -6.70 5.98
C PRO A 39 -12.89 -6.15 4.64
N VAL A 40 -12.22 -6.99 3.85
CA VAL A 40 -11.70 -6.62 2.53
C VAL A 40 -12.27 -7.54 1.48
N ARG A 41 -12.67 -6.98 0.35
CA ARG A 41 -13.09 -7.72 -0.84
C ARG A 41 -12.34 -7.22 -2.06
N VAL A 42 -12.08 -8.13 -2.98
CA VAL A 42 -11.52 -7.81 -4.30
C VAL A 42 -12.61 -8.02 -5.34
N ILE A 43 -12.80 -7.03 -6.20
CA ILE A 43 -13.77 -7.13 -7.30
C ILE A 43 -13.19 -8.05 -8.37
N THR A 44 -13.91 -9.11 -8.71
CA THR A 44 -13.43 -10.14 -9.64
C THR A 44 -14.11 -10.10 -10.99
N GLU A 45 -15.13 -9.25 -11.17
CA GLU A 45 -15.90 -9.14 -12.41
C GLU A 45 -16.26 -7.69 -12.69
N GLY A 46 -16.50 -7.39 -13.97
CA GLY A 46 -16.98 -6.09 -14.42
C GLY A 46 -15.86 -5.06 -14.59
N PRO A 47 -16.23 -3.80 -14.85
CA PRO A 47 -15.26 -2.74 -15.17
C PRO A 47 -14.36 -2.36 -13.98
N ALA A 48 -14.74 -2.72 -12.75
CA ALA A 48 -13.94 -2.46 -11.55
C ALA A 48 -13.07 -3.66 -11.13
N ILE A 49 -12.93 -4.67 -12.01
CA ILE A 49 -12.13 -5.86 -11.69
C ILE A 49 -10.72 -5.50 -11.21
N GLY A 50 -10.30 -6.15 -10.14
CA GLY A 50 -8.99 -5.91 -9.52
C GLY A 50 -9.00 -4.85 -8.43
N HIS A 51 -10.07 -4.09 -8.27
CA HIS A 51 -10.18 -3.12 -7.19
C HIS A 51 -10.37 -3.81 -5.84
N THR A 52 -9.70 -3.29 -4.83
CA THR A 52 -9.82 -3.75 -3.45
C THR A 52 -10.67 -2.77 -2.67
N LEU A 53 -11.68 -3.29 -1.97
CA LEU A 53 -12.60 -2.50 -1.16
C LEU A 53 -12.50 -2.94 0.29
N GLN A 54 -12.61 -1.98 1.21
CA GLN A 54 -12.65 -2.25 2.63
C GLN A 54 -13.87 -1.60 3.26
N LYS A 55 -14.62 -2.38 4.02
CA LYS A 55 -15.68 -1.85 4.88
C LYS A 55 -15.05 -1.41 6.20
N PHE A 56 -15.24 -0.16 6.58
CA PHE A 56 -14.61 0.41 7.77
C PHE A 56 -15.61 1.01 8.77
N ASP A 57 -16.90 0.84 8.53
CA ASP A 57 -17.93 1.26 9.46
C ASP A 57 -18.72 0.05 9.98
N ASP A 58 -19.51 0.27 11.03
CA ASP A 58 -20.31 -0.76 11.64
C ASP A 58 -21.73 -0.84 11.04
N THR A 59 -21.97 -0.16 9.94
CA THR A 59 -23.28 -0.16 9.29
C THR A 59 -23.59 -1.54 8.76
N ARG A 60 -24.72 -2.10 9.22
CA ARG A 60 -25.21 -3.38 8.71
C ARG A 60 -26.18 -3.11 7.56
N HIS A 61 -25.97 -3.81 6.48
CA HIS A 61 -26.86 -3.76 5.33
C HIS A 61 -27.75 -5.01 5.31
N PRO A 62 -29.01 -4.90 4.80
CA PRO A 62 -29.91 -6.05 4.72
C PRO A 62 -29.32 -7.23 3.94
N HIS A 63 -28.48 -6.93 2.96
CA HIS A 63 -27.74 -7.93 2.20
C HIS A 63 -26.25 -7.75 2.52
N ASP A 64 -25.80 -8.41 3.60
CA ASP A 64 -24.45 -8.25 4.07
C ASP A 64 -23.49 -9.11 3.24
N GLU A 65 -22.97 -8.52 2.18
CA GLU A 65 -21.97 -9.17 1.32
C GLU A 65 -20.61 -9.29 1.99
N TRP A 66 -20.46 -8.72 3.19
CA TRP A 66 -19.21 -8.70 3.94
C TRP A 66 -19.19 -9.73 5.06
N ALA A 67 -20.29 -10.45 5.28
CA ALA A 67 -20.45 -11.33 6.44
C ALA A 67 -19.38 -12.42 6.54
N ASP A 68 -18.93 -12.95 5.40
CA ASP A 68 -17.93 -14.02 5.34
C ASP A 68 -16.51 -13.51 5.18
N CYS A 69 -16.31 -12.19 5.17
CA CYS A 69 -15.00 -11.61 4.99
C CYS A 69 -14.34 -11.35 6.34
N PRO A 70 -13.17 -11.93 6.63
CA PRO A 70 -12.45 -11.62 7.86
C PRO A 70 -11.94 -10.19 7.87
N ALA A 71 -11.82 -9.62 9.06
CA ALA A 71 -11.26 -8.29 9.22
C ALA A 71 -9.76 -8.33 8.91
N GLN A 72 -9.32 -7.40 8.07
CA GLN A 72 -7.93 -7.24 7.69
C GLN A 72 -7.46 -5.84 8.05
N GLN A 73 -6.15 -5.66 8.20
CA GLN A 73 -5.55 -4.35 8.39
C GLN A 73 -5.03 -3.84 7.06
N VAL A 74 -5.48 -2.65 6.67
CA VAL A 74 -5.10 -2.03 5.40
C VAL A 74 -4.34 -0.73 5.69
N GLY A 75 -3.20 -0.54 5.05
CA GLY A 75 -2.46 0.71 5.14
C GLY A 75 -3.21 1.83 4.43
N VAL A 76 -3.59 2.86 5.17
CA VAL A 76 -4.34 4.01 4.63
C VAL A 76 -3.51 5.29 4.61
N ALA A 77 -2.40 5.32 5.33
CA ALA A 77 -1.48 6.44 5.35
C ALA A 77 -0.08 5.95 5.69
N VAL A 78 0.92 6.68 5.27
CA VAL A 78 2.32 6.38 5.54
C VAL A 78 3.08 7.67 5.82
N ARG A 79 4.06 7.58 6.72
CA ARG A 79 5.03 8.65 6.92
C ARG A 79 6.07 8.59 5.81
N ASP A 80 5.77 9.25 4.70
CA ASP A 80 6.49 9.11 3.44
C ASP A 80 7.98 9.48 3.56
N GLN A 81 8.29 10.61 4.20
CA GLN A 81 9.69 11.03 4.35
C GLN A 81 10.51 10.04 5.19
N ALA A 82 9.92 9.53 6.27
CA ALA A 82 10.57 8.52 7.10
C ALA A 82 10.75 7.20 6.37
N LEU A 83 9.77 6.80 5.56
CA LEU A 83 9.85 5.59 4.74
C LEU A 83 10.99 5.69 3.71
N LEU A 84 11.06 6.81 2.99
CA LEU A 84 12.11 7.03 2.01
C LEU A 84 13.49 7.10 2.66
N ALA A 85 13.59 7.70 3.84
CA ALA A 85 14.85 7.74 4.59
C ALA A 85 15.30 6.35 5.02
N LEU A 86 14.37 5.53 5.51
CA LEU A 86 14.67 4.14 5.88
C LEU A 86 15.18 3.34 4.67
N TYR A 87 14.51 3.48 3.53
CA TYR A 87 14.90 2.80 2.30
C TYR A 87 16.30 3.22 1.85
N ARG A 88 16.55 4.53 1.78
CA ARG A 88 17.85 5.07 1.38
C ARG A 88 18.96 4.63 2.34
N ASP A 89 18.73 4.78 3.64
CA ASP A 89 19.77 4.50 4.64
C ASP A 89 20.11 3.02 4.69
N THR A 90 19.13 2.14 4.48
CA THR A 90 19.33 0.70 4.42
C THR A 90 20.21 0.33 3.22
N LEU A 91 19.93 0.90 2.04
CA LEU A 91 20.73 0.64 0.85
C LEU A 91 22.14 1.18 0.98
N VAL A 92 22.31 2.36 1.56
CA VAL A 92 23.64 2.96 1.76
C VAL A 92 24.46 2.12 2.74
N ALA A 93 23.85 1.68 3.83
CA ALA A 93 24.54 0.84 4.81
C ALA A 93 24.96 -0.51 4.19
N TRP A 94 24.08 -1.12 3.41
CA TRP A 94 24.40 -2.37 2.72
C TRP A 94 25.53 -2.18 1.70
N GLY A 95 25.50 -1.09 0.96
CA GLY A 95 26.54 -0.78 -0.02
C GLY A 95 27.92 -0.57 0.60
N LYS A 96 27.98 -0.08 1.84
CA LYS A 96 29.26 0.10 2.56
C LYS A 96 29.86 -1.22 3.01
N ASP A 97 29.02 -2.23 3.23
CA ASP A 97 29.46 -3.57 3.67
C ASP A 97 29.90 -4.44 2.50
N CYS A 98 29.64 -3.99 1.29
CA CYS A 98 30.07 -4.63 0.07
C CYS A 98 31.39 -3.99 -0.44
#